data_bfde4bbbef06f59165232a3d1451558e
#
_entry.id   bfde4bbbef06f59165232a3d1451558e
#
_cell.length_a   1.000
_cell.length_b   1.000
_cell.length_c   1.000
_cell.angle_alpha   90.00
_cell.angle_beta   90.00
_cell.angle_gamma   90.00
#
_symmetry.space_group_name_H-M   'P 1'
#
loop_
_entity.id
_entity.type
_entity.pdbx_description
1 polymer ?
#
loop_
_entity_poly.entity_id
_entity_poly.type
_entity_poly.pdbx_seq_one_letter_code
_entity_poly.pdbx_strand_id
1 'polypeptide(L)'
;MSPYKKRKVRILNGAHTGFVLGAYLAGFDIVRDCMHDATVLGYMNKMLLDEVVPILPLDQDDCKKFAAAVEDRFNNPFVNHELMSISLNSTSKWRARNMPSFLEYIEKNGKLPTCLTMSFAAYIAFYSNDVQELTDKGLVCKRAKGNEYTVSDDRWVLEFYNEHKNDDVPTLVHAVMTNEQMWGQDLTKVPGFEEATIKNLSLIHISEPTRLALIS
;
A
#
# COMPACT_ATOMS: atom_id res chain seq x y z
N MET A 1 -13.78 -3.39 19.07
CA MET A 1 -14.12 -2.46 17.96
C MET A 1 -15.50 -2.82 17.46
N SER A 2 -16.41 -1.82 17.26
CA SER A 2 -17.76 -2.11 16.75
C SER A 2 -17.70 -2.68 15.30
N PRO A 3 -18.70 -3.50 14.88
CA PRO A 3 -18.74 -4.06 13.51
C PRO A 3 -18.67 -2.98 12.44
N TYR A 4 -19.37 -1.87 12.62
CA TYR A 4 -19.37 -0.73 11.72
C TYR A 4 -17.97 -0.10 11.58
N LYS A 5 -17.27 0.12 12.70
CA LYS A 5 -15.90 0.67 12.69
C LYS A 5 -14.92 -0.30 12.03
N LYS A 6 -15.07 -1.61 12.28
CA LYS A 6 -14.23 -2.65 11.66
C LYS A 6 -14.39 -2.63 10.13
N ARG A 7 -15.65 -2.62 9.63
CA ARG A 7 -15.96 -2.53 8.20
C ARG A 7 -15.33 -1.29 7.56
N LYS A 8 -15.53 -0.10 8.15
CA LYS A 8 -14.99 1.16 7.64
C LYS A 8 -13.45 1.12 7.57
N VAL A 9 -12.78 0.69 8.62
CA VAL A 9 -11.31 0.69 8.69
C VAL A 9 -10.73 -0.29 7.68
N ARG A 10 -11.28 -1.50 7.58
CA ARG A 10 -10.72 -2.57 6.75
C ARG A 10 -11.04 -2.37 5.26
N ILE A 11 -12.23 -1.91 4.91
CA ILE A 11 -12.66 -1.73 3.51
C ILE A 11 -12.31 -0.32 3.03
N LEU A 12 -12.89 0.75 3.59
CA LEU A 12 -12.68 2.12 3.08
C LEU A 12 -11.25 2.60 3.30
N ASN A 13 -10.78 2.58 4.54
CA ASN A 13 -9.45 3.08 4.85
C ASN A 13 -8.35 2.13 4.34
N GLY A 14 -8.62 0.82 4.38
CA GLY A 14 -7.73 -0.21 3.82
C GLY A 14 -7.58 -0.09 2.31
N ALA A 15 -8.64 0.21 1.56
CA ALA A 15 -8.58 0.46 0.13
C ALA A 15 -7.63 1.62 -0.19
N HIS A 16 -7.83 2.79 0.41
CA HIS A 16 -6.95 3.94 0.22
C HIS A 16 -5.47 3.58 0.49
N THR A 17 -5.19 3.01 1.66
CA THR A 17 -3.82 2.63 2.04
C THR A 17 -3.25 1.56 1.11
N GLY A 18 -4.10 0.69 0.57
CA GLY A 18 -3.68 -0.44 -0.25
C GLY A 18 -3.31 -0.08 -1.68
N PHE A 19 -3.96 0.92 -2.32
CA PHE A 19 -3.70 1.20 -3.74
C PHE A 19 -3.00 2.54 -3.99
N VAL A 20 -3.15 3.54 -3.11
CA VAL A 20 -2.76 4.94 -3.39
C VAL A 20 -1.28 5.09 -3.70
N LEU A 21 -0.40 4.43 -2.96
CA LEU A 21 1.05 4.60 -3.14
C LEU A 21 1.52 3.99 -4.47
N GLY A 22 1.04 2.80 -4.81
CA GLY A 22 1.31 2.17 -6.10
C GLY A 22 0.74 2.98 -7.27
N ALA A 23 -0.47 3.49 -7.14
CA ALA A 23 -1.09 4.36 -8.15
C ALA A 23 -0.30 5.65 -8.36
N TYR A 24 0.18 6.27 -7.27
CA TYR A 24 1.03 7.45 -7.37
C TYR A 24 2.33 7.18 -8.14
N LEU A 25 3.03 6.09 -7.82
CA LEU A 25 4.23 5.67 -8.55
C LEU A 25 3.93 5.34 -10.03
N ALA A 26 2.72 4.85 -10.32
CA ALA A 26 2.25 4.60 -11.69
C ALA A 26 1.87 5.89 -12.48
N GLY A 27 1.96 7.06 -11.85
CA GLY A 27 1.78 8.36 -12.49
C GLY A 27 0.42 9.02 -12.30
N PHE A 28 -0.43 8.49 -11.42
CA PHE A 28 -1.69 9.13 -11.04
C PHE A 28 -1.47 10.16 -9.94
N ASP A 29 -2.31 11.19 -9.89
CA ASP A 29 -2.25 12.25 -8.89
C ASP A 29 -3.52 12.35 -8.04
N ILE A 30 -4.69 11.97 -8.57
CA ILE A 30 -5.97 12.02 -7.87
C ILE A 30 -6.71 10.68 -7.88
N VAL A 31 -7.49 10.41 -6.83
CA VAL A 31 -8.23 9.16 -6.62
C VAL A 31 -9.21 8.89 -7.76
N ARG A 32 -9.94 9.90 -8.22
CA ARG A 32 -10.94 9.74 -9.29
C ARG A 32 -10.32 9.21 -10.59
N ASP A 33 -9.14 9.68 -10.97
CA ASP A 33 -8.47 9.22 -12.19
C ASP A 33 -8.06 7.73 -12.06
N CYS A 34 -7.71 7.29 -10.86
CA CYS A 34 -7.48 5.88 -10.56
C CYS A 34 -8.73 5.02 -10.80
N MET A 35 -9.92 5.55 -10.50
CA MET A 35 -11.18 4.82 -10.71
C MET A 35 -11.58 4.74 -12.19
N HIS A 36 -11.02 5.57 -13.05
CA HIS A 36 -11.20 5.51 -14.50
C HIS A 36 -10.13 4.67 -15.21
N ASP A 37 -9.11 4.18 -14.50
CA ASP A 37 -8.11 3.26 -15.05
C ASP A 37 -8.49 1.81 -14.71
N ALA A 38 -8.70 0.99 -15.73
CA ALA A 38 -9.16 -0.39 -15.56
C ALA A 38 -8.18 -1.25 -14.73
N THR A 39 -6.88 -0.96 -14.77
CA THR A 39 -5.86 -1.69 -14.03
C THR A 39 -5.91 -1.35 -12.54
N VAL A 40 -5.91 -0.05 -12.21
CA VAL A 40 -5.91 0.39 -10.80
C VAL A 40 -7.23 0.06 -10.14
N LEU A 41 -8.36 0.29 -10.81
CA LEU A 41 -9.69 -0.09 -10.32
C LEU A 41 -9.80 -1.61 -10.14
N GLY A 42 -9.35 -2.39 -11.11
CA GLY A 42 -9.34 -3.86 -11.05
C GLY A 42 -8.49 -4.37 -9.88
N TYR A 43 -7.32 -3.77 -9.65
CA TYR A 43 -6.46 -4.09 -8.51
C TYR A 43 -7.16 -3.80 -7.18
N MET A 44 -7.74 -2.60 -7.02
CA MET A 44 -8.45 -2.23 -5.80
C MET A 44 -9.63 -3.18 -5.53
N ASN A 45 -10.44 -3.47 -6.54
CA ASN A 45 -11.59 -4.36 -6.41
C ASN A 45 -11.17 -5.79 -6.08
N LYS A 46 -10.13 -6.32 -6.72
CA LYS A 46 -9.58 -7.64 -6.40
C LYS A 46 -9.07 -7.70 -4.96
N MET A 47 -8.32 -6.70 -4.51
CA MET A 47 -7.86 -6.62 -3.13
C MET A 47 -9.04 -6.62 -2.14
N LEU A 48 -10.08 -5.83 -2.39
CA LEU A 48 -11.23 -5.73 -1.51
C LEU A 48 -12.10 -6.99 -1.54
N LEU A 49 -12.48 -7.47 -2.73
CA LEU A 49 -13.50 -8.53 -2.87
C LEU A 49 -12.93 -9.93 -2.70
N ASP A 50 -11.65 -10.16 -3.04
CA ASP A 50 -11.02 -11.49 -2.96
C ASP A 50 -10.20 -11.66 -1.67
N GLU A 51 -9.61 -10.57 -1.12
CA GLU A 51 -8.66 -10.70 -0.01
C GLU A 51 -9.17 -10.11 1.31
N VAL A 52 -9.94 -9.00 1.29
CA VAL A 52 -10.37 -8.31 2.51
C VAL A 52 -11.79 -8.72 2.94
N VAL A 53 -12.78 -8.59 2.08
CA VAL A 53 -14.17 -8.88 2.42
C VAL A 53 -14.37 -10.33 2.88
N PRO A 54 -13.82 -11.37 2.20
CA PRO A 54 -14.10 -12.76 2.57
C PRO A 54 -13.57 -13.18 3.95
N ILE A 55 -12.58 -12.43 4.48
CA ILE A 55 -11.99 -12.76 5.79
C ILE A 55 -12.65 -12.00 6.95
N LEU A 56 -13.48 -10.99 6.67
CA LEU A 56 -14.14 -10.23 7.72
C LEU A 56 -15.25 -11.06 8.38
N PRO A 57 -15.30 -11.13 9.72
CA PRO A 57 -16.38 -11.81 10.46
C PRO A 57 -17.62 -10.91 10.54
N LEU A 58 -18.14 -10.49 9.39
CA LEU A 58 -19.28 -9.58 9.22
C LEU A 58 -20.18 -10.14 8.11
N ASP A 59 -21.40 -9.62 8.00
CA ASP A 59 -22.29 -9.95 6.90
C ASP A 59 -21.65 -9.66 5.55
N GLN A 60 -21.52 -10.69 4.70
CA GLN A 60 -20.75 -10.61 3.46
C GLN A 60 -21.44 -9.74 2.40
N ASP A 61 -22.79 -9.77 2.35
CA ASP A 61 -23.53 -8.95 1.40
C ASP A 61 -23.46 -7.47 1.78
N ASP A 62 -23.54 -7.17 3.08
CA ASP A 62 -23.34 -5.82 3.60
C ASP A 62 -21.90 -5.31 3.31
N CYS A 63 -20.88 -6.15 3.50
CA CYS A 63 -19.50 -5.79 3.16
C CYS A 63 -19.29 -5.53 1.66
N LYS A 64 -19.88 -6.34 0.79
CA LYS A 64 -19.83 -6.14 -0.67
C LYS A 64 -20.52 -4.86 -1.11
N LYS A 65 -21.73 -4.59 -0.57
CA LYS A 65 -22.45 -3.33 -0.81
C LYS A 65 -21.64 -2.12 -0.35
N PHE A 66 -20.98 -2.25 0.80
CA PHE A 66 -20.12 -1.18 1.32
C PHE A 66 -18.87 -0.97 0.44
N ALA A 67 -18.25 -2.03 -0.08
CA ALA A 67 -17.14 -1.93 -1.02
C ALA A 67 -17.56 -1.21 -2.32
N ALA A 68 -18.73 -1.53 -2.88
CA ALA A 68 -19.28 -0.83 -4.04
C ALA A 68 -19.52 0.67 -3.74
N ALA A 69 -20.09 1.00 -2.57
CA ALA A 69 -20.29 2.38 -2.16
C ALA A 69 -18.97 3.15 -1.93
N VAL A 70 -17.88 2.45 -1.58
CA VAL A 70 -16.54 3.04 -1.49
C VAL A 70 -16.02 3.40 -2.89
N GLU A 71 -16.20 2.55 -3.90
CA GLU A 71 -15.84 2.83 -5.29
C GLU A 71 -16.59 4.07 -5.80
N ASP A 72 -17.92 4.13 -5.60
CA ASP A 72 -18.75 5.29 -5.97
C ASP A 72 -18.25 6.57 -5.30
N ARG A 73 -17.88 6.48 -4.02
CA ARG A 73 -17.33 7.63 -3.27
C ARG A 73 -15.99 8.10 -3.82
N PHE A 74 -15.11 7.19 -4.23
CA PHE A 74 -13.82 7.51 -4.83
C PHE A 74 -13.96 8.12 -6.22
N ASN A 75 -15.02 7.76 -6.92
CA ASN A 75 -15.34 8.30 -8.24
C ASN A 75 -16.13 9.62 -8.20
N ASN A 76 -16.28 10.25 -7.03
CA ASN A 76 -17.04 11.49 -6.87
C ASN A 76 -16.44 12.64 -7.73
N PRO A 77 -17.21 13.17 -8.72
CA PRO A 77 -16.70 14.19 -9.66
C PRO A 77 -16.48 15.57 -9.01
N PHE A 78 -17.01 15.78 -7.82
CA PHE A 78 -16.91 17.06 -7.10
C PHE A 78 -15.71 17.13 -6.16
N VAL A 79 -14.94 16.07 -6.01
CA VAL A 79 -13.81 16.01 -5.10
C VAL A 79 -12.55 15.56 -5.83
N ASN A 80 -11.56 16.45 -5.92
CA ASN A 80 -10.21 16.09 -6.35
C ASN A 80 -9.39 15.67 -5.12
N HIS A 81 -9.49 14.39 -4.75
CA HIS A 81 -8.75 13.87 -3.61
C HIS A 81 -7.35 13.47 -4.07
N GLU A 82 -6.35 14.25 -3.69
CA GLU A 82 -4.96 14.02 -4.06
C GLU A 82 -4.39 12.77 -3.36
N LEU A 83 -3.71 11.92 -4.13
CA LEU A 83 -3.06 10.73 -3.59
C LEU A 83 -2.00 11.08 -2.55
N MET A 84 -1.27 12.17 -2.75
CA MET A 84 -0.26 12.64 -1.81
C MET A 84 -0.85 13.06 -0.46
N SER A 85 -2.05 13.62 -0.41
CA SER A 85 -2.72 13.92 0.86
C SER A 85 -3.11 12.67 1.65
N ILE A 86 -3.37 11.56 0.95
CA ILE A 86 -3.67 10.26 1.55
C ILE A 86 -2.40 9.55 2.01
N SER A 87 -1.25 9.80 1.35
CA SER A 87 0.02 9.12 1.61
C SER A 87 0.64 9.41 2.97
N LEU A 88 0.19 10.46 3.67
CA LEU A 88 0.73 10.87 4.97
C LEU A 88 0.68 9.73 6.00
N ASN A 89 1.80 9.49 6.69
CA ASN A 89 1.91 8.46 7.75
C ASN A 89 1.50 7.06 7.27
N SER A 90 1.93 6.66 6.08
CA SER A 90 1.52 5.38 5.49
C SER A 90 2.08 4.17 6.22
N THR A 91 3.19 4.29 6.94
CA THR A 91 3.73 3.21 7.79
C THR A 91 2.71 2.79 8.85
N SER A 92 2.29 3.71 9.68
CA SER A 92 1.31 3.44 10.74
C SER A 92 -0.08 3.07 10.18
N LYS A 93 -0.47 3.66 9.05
CA LYS A 93 -1.73 3.33 8.38
C LYS A 93 -1.72 1.92 7.82
N TRP A 94 -0.65 1.49 7.15
CA TRP A 94 -0.55 0.12 6.63
C TRP A 94 -0.61 -0.90 7.76
N ARG A 95 0.14 -0.67 8.83
CA ARG A 95 0.10 -1.50 10.05
C ARG A 95 -1.30 -1.61 10.64
N ALA A 96 -2.02 -0.49 10.74
CA ALA A 96 -3.33 -0.45 11.41
C ALA A 96 -4.50 -0.95 10.53
N ARG A 97 -4.41 -0.81 9.21
CA ARG A 97 -5.53 -1.01 8.28
C ARG A 97 -5.40 -2.26 7.42
N ASN A 98 -4.20 -2.51 6.89
CA ASN A 98 -3.94 -3.58 5.91
C ASN A 98 -3.28 -4.81 6.53
N MET A 99 -2.33 -4.64 7.45
CA MET A 99 -1.64 -5.76 8.09
C MET A 99 -2.60 -6.74 8.80
N PRO A 100 -3.65 -6.30 9.53
CA PRO A 100 -4.62 -7.23 10.09
C PRO A 100 -5.34 -8.05 9.03
N SER A 101 -5.69 -7.46 7.87
CA SER A 101 -6.31 -8.19 6.75
C SER A 101 -5.33 -9.19 6.14
N PHE A 102 -4.08 -8.77 5.97
CA PHE A 102 -3.01 -9.61 5.45
C PHE A 102 -2.78 -10.85 6.31
N LEU A 103 -2.64 -10.69 7.62
CA LEU A 103 -2.41 -11.80 8.56
C LEU A 103 -3.64 -12.72 8.68
N GLU A 104 -4.85 -12.16 8.81
CA GLU A 104 -6.09 -12.94 8.86
C GLU A 104 -6.35 -13.73 7.57
N TYR A 105 -5.96 -13.17 6.40
CA TYR A 105 -6.05 -13.88 5.13
C TYR A 105 -5.15 -15.11 5.10
N ILE A 106 -3.90 -14.97 5.56
CA ILE A 106 -2.93 -16.08 5.62
C ILE A 106 -3.42 -17.16 6.58
N GLU A 107 -3.88 -16.78 7.77
CA GLU A 107 -4.43 -17.71 8.75
C GLU A 107 -5.60 -18.52 8.18
N LYS A 108 -6.50 -17.86 7.44
CA LYS A 108 -7.69 -18.51 6.87
C LYS A 108 -7.40 -19.35 5.62
N ASN A 109 -6.47 -18.92 4.78
CA ASN A 109 -6.26 -19.51 3.45
C ASN A 109 -4.94 -20.28 3.28
N GLY A 110 -4.01 -20.18 4.22
CA GLY A 110 -2.71 -20.84 4.17
C GLY A 110 -1.77 -20.36 3.06
N LYS A 111 -2.03 -19.19 2.49
CA LYS A 111 -1.23 -18.59 1.41
C LYS A 111 -1.23 -17.07 1.50
N LEU A 112 -0.25 -16.42 0.85
CA LEU A 112 -0.16 -14.98 0.79
C LEU A 112 -1.29 -14.36 -0.05
N PRO A 113 -1.91 -13.25 0.40
CA PRO A 113 -2.79 -12.45 -0.45
C PRO A 113 -1.96 -11.67 -1.47
N THR A 114 -2.25 -11.84 -2.75
CA THR A 114 -1.44 -11.29 -3.85
C THR A 114 -1.44 -9.76 -3.86
N CYS A 115 -2.64 -9.15 -3.77
CA CYS A 115 -2.77 -7.69 -3.84
C CYS A 115 -2.22 -7.00 -2.59
N LEU A 116 -2.49 -7.52 -1.38
CA LEU A 116 -1.94 -6.96 -0.15
C LEU A 116 -0.41 -7.11 -0.07
N THR A 117 0.15 -8.18 -0.60
CA THR A 117 1.61 -8.35 -0.73
C THR A 117 2.21 -7.33 -1.70
N MET A 118 1.56 -7.09 -2.85
CA MET A 118 1.96 -6.04 -3.79
C MET A 118 1.81 -4.65 -3.16
N SER A 119 0.77 -4.40 -2.39
CA SER A 119 0.56 -3.15 -1.64
C SER A 119 1.71 -2.86 -0.68
N PHE A 120 2.22 -3.88 0.00
CA PHE A 120 3.37 -3.74 0.90
C PHE A 120 4.65 -3.39 0.13
N ALA A 121 4.91 -4.05 -0.99
CA ALA A 121 6.02 -3.71 -1.86
C ALA A 121 5.92 -2.29 -2.43
N ALA A 122 4.72 -1.86 -2.84
CA ALA A 122 4.47 -0.50 -3.31
C ALA A 122 4.68 0.55 -2.19
N TYR A 123 4.34 0.22 -0.94
CA TYR A 123 4.67 1.05 0.21
C TYR A 123 6.19 1.24 0.34
N ILE A 124 6.97 0.16 0.31
CA ILE A 124 8.44 0.25 0.37
C ILE A 124 8.97 1.07 -0.81
N ALA A 125 8.49 0.80 -2.03
CA ALA A 125 8.89 1.55 -3.23
C ALA A 125 8.64 3.06 -3.08
N PHE A 126 7.48 3.46 -2.57
CA PHE A 126 7.13 4.87 -2.40
C PHE A 126 8.06 5.60 -1.42
N TYR A 127 8.55 4.93 -0.38
CA TYR A 127 9.49 5.50 0.60
C TYR A 127 10.96 5.43 0.17
N SER A 128 11.30 4.62 -0.83
CA SER A 128 12.68 4.36 -1.24
C SER A 128 13.00 4.72 -2.69
N ASN A 129 12.03 5.26 -3.45
CA ASN A 129 12.22 5.50 -4.88
C ASN A 129 13.10 6.73 -5.13
N ASP A 130 14.33 6.50 -5.60
CA ASP A 130 15.31 7.53 -5.92
C ASP A 130 15.38 8.64 -4.83
N VAL A 131 15.74 8.24 -3.62
CA VAL A 131 15.82 9.14 -2.46
C VAL A 131 16.92 10.15 -2.67
N GLN A 132 16.58 11.44 -2.65
CA GLN A 132 17.50 12.56 -2.83
C GLN A 132 18.08 13.02 -1.50
N GLU A 133 17.23 13.56 -0.64
CA GLU A 133 17.63 14.12 0.64
C GLU A 133 16.53 14.03 1.69
N LEU A 134 16.94 14.09 2.95
CA LEU A 134 16.06 14.22 4.10
C LEU A 134 16.04 15.70 4.56
N THR A 135 14.89 16.34 4.45
CA THR A 135 14.68 17.74 4.84
C THR A 135 13.80 17.84 6.09
N ASP A 136 13.61 19.05 6.61
CA ASP A 136 12.67 19.30 7.72
C ASP A 136 11.21 19.02 7.31
N LYS A 137 10.91 19.09 6.01
CA LYS A 137 9.56 18.84 5.46
C LYS A 137 9.27 17.37 5.22
N GLY A 138 10.28 16.53 5.10
CA GLY A 138 10.16 15.11 4.81
C GLY A 138 11.29 14.55 3.96
N LEU A 139 11.10 13.33 3.49
CA LEU A 139 12.06 12.62 2.63
C LEU A 139 11.75 12.92 1.16
N VAL A 140 12.68 13.57 0.46
CA VAL A 140 12.53 13.91 -0.96
C VAL A 140 12.92 12.72 -1.83
N CYS A 141 11.98 12.27 -2.64
CA CYS A 141 12.11 11.17 -3.58
C CYS A 141 11.74 11.61 -5.00
N LYS A 142 12.02 10.80 -6.02
CA LYS A 142 11.64 11.07 -7.41
C LYS A 142 10.81 9.94 -7.99
N ARG A 143 9.79 10.29 -8.78
CA ARG A 143 9.11 9.32 -9.66
C ARG A 143 9.96 9.02 -10.90
N ALA A 144 9.64 7.93 -11.60
CA ALA A 144 10.34 7.50 -12.83
C ALA A 144 10.49 8.61 -13.90
N LYS A 145 9.54 9.55 -13.99
CA LYS A 145 9.59 10.71 -14.90
C LYS A 145 10.39 11.90 -14.36
N GLY A 146 11.09 11.74 -13.24
CA GLY A 146 11.93 12.76 -12.63
C GLY A 146 11.21 13.79 -11.77
N ASN A 147 9.90 13.70 -11.59
CA ASN A 147 9.15 14.59 -10.71
C ASN A 147 9.46 14.27 -9.25
N GLU A 148 9.90 15.27 -8.50
CA GLU A 148 10.13 15.15 -7.06
C GLU A 148 8.80 15.10 -6.29
N TYR A 149 8.80 14.33 -5.20
CA TYR A 149 7.75 14.33 -4.21
C TYR A 149 8.35 14.18 -2.82
N THR A 150 7.62 14.66 -1.81
CA THR A 150 8.07 14.61 -0.43
C THR A 150 7.22 13.63 0.36
N VAL A 151 7.87 12.59 0.88
CA VAL A 151 7.25 11.63 1.79
C VAL A 151 7.17 12.25 3.18
N SER A 152 5.99 12.23 3.78
CA SER A 152 5.74 12.72 5.14
C SER A 152 5.28 11.58 6.04
N ASP A 153 6.06 11.33 7.07
CA ASP A 153 5.79 10.31 8.11
C ASP A 153 6.50 10.72 9.41
N ASP A 154 6.44 9.90 10.44
CA ASP A 154 7.23 10.08 11.65
C ASP A 154 8.72 10.22 11.31
N ARG A 155 9.40 11.15 11.96
CA ARG A 155 10.80 11.49 11.64
C ARG A 155 11.72 10.28 11.63
N TRP A 156 11.60 9.39 12.60
CA TRP A 156 12.43 8.19 12.70
C TRP A 156 12.22 7.21 11.53
N VAL A 157 11.01 7.16 10.94
CA VAL A 157 10.73 6.37 9.72
C VAL A 157 11.47 6.96 8.53
N LEU A 158 11.43 8.29 8.38
CA LEU A 158 12.10 8.98 7.28
C LEU A 158 13.63 8.86 7.38
N GLU A 159 14.17 8.95 8.60
CA GLU A 159 15.60 8.71 8.88
C GLU A 159 15.99 7.29 8.50
N PHE A 160 15.20 6.29 8.89
CA PHE A 160 15.41 4.89 8.51
C PHE A 160 15.54 4.72 6.99
N TYR A 161 14.58 5.24 6.20
CA TYR A 161 14.65 5.13 4.74
C TYR A 161 15.81 5.94 4.13
N ASN A 162 16.18 7.06 4.71
CA ASN A 162 17.35 7.82 4.27
C ASN A 162 18.67 7.08 4.53
N GLU A 163 18.77 6.38 5.66
CA GLU A 163 19.93 5.55 6.00
C GLU A 163 20.10 4.36 5.03
N HIS A 164 18.96 3.77 4.61
CA HIS A 164 18.91 2.61 3.70
C HIS A 164 18.80 2.96 2.20
N LYS A 165 18.96 4.23 1.82
CA LYS A 165 18.73 4.70 0.43
C LYS A 165 19.65 4.10 -0.62
N ASN A 166 20.82 3.60 -0.21
CA ASN A 166 21.81 3.00 -1.11
C ASN A 166 21.83 1.46 -1.02
N ASP A 167 20.94 0.86 -0.23
CA ASP A 167 20.87 -0.58 -0.10
C ASP A 167 20.29 -1.21 -1.37
N ASP A 168 20.70 -2.44 -1.66
CA ASP A 168 20.02 -3.23 -2.67
C ASP A 168 18.62 -3.65 -2.20
N VAL A 169 17.79 -4.12 -3.12
CA VAL A 169 16.40 -4.48 -2.83
C VAL A 169 16.29 -5.53 -1.72
N PRO A 170 17.04 -6.66 -1.75
CA PRO A 170 16.94 -7.65 -0.67
C PRO A 170 17.32 -7.08 0.70
N THR A 171 18.39 -6.29 0.78
CA THR A 171 18.86 -5.68 2.03
C THR A 171 17.83 -4.70 2.59
N LEU A 172 17.28 -3.82 1.76
CA LEU A 172 16.25 -2.87 2.15
C LEU A 172 14.99 -3.60 2.64
N VAL A 173 14.49 -4.58 1.89
CA VAL A 173 13.28 -5.34 2.26
C VAL A 173 13.49 -6.04 3.59
N HIS A 174 14.63 -6.70 3.79
CA HIS A 174 14.96 -7.36 5.05
C HIS A 174 14.98 -6.37 6.23
N ALA A 175 15.63 -5.22 6.06
CA ALA A 175 15.68 -4.16 7.10
C ALA A 175 14.29 -3.61 7.45
N VAL A 176 13.44 -3.38 6.44
CA VAL A 176 12.05 -2.93 6.65
C VAL A 176 11.24 -4.00 7.39
N MET A 177 11.30 -5.25 6.96
CA MET A 177 10.45 -6.33 7.50
C MET A 177 10.84 -6.77 8.91
N THR A 178 12.12 -6.68 9.28
CA THR A 178 12.60 -6.96 10.63
C THR A 178 12.40 -5.81 11.61
N ASN A 179 11.98 -4.64 11.13
CA ASN A 179 11.77 -3.47 11.99
C ASN A 179 10.49 -3.61 12.84
N GLU A 180 10.62 -4.14 14.04
CA GLU A 180 9.49 -4.34 14.96
C GLU A 180 8.88 -3.02 15.47
N GLN A 181 9.61 -1.91 15.44
CA GLN A 181 9.05 -0.60 15.77
C GLN A 181 8.00 -0.19 14.73
N MET A 182 8.24 -0.47 13.44
CA MET A 182 7.26 -0.24 12.37
C MET A 182 6.04 -1.16 12.50
N TRP A 183 6.27 -2.47 12.66
CA TRP A 183 5.23 -3.49 12.43
C TRP A 183 4.72 -4.16 13.71
N GLY A 184 5.39 -3.99 14.85
CA GLY A 184 5.06 -4.67 16.11
C GLY A 184 5.47 -6.14 16.15
N GLN A 185 6.09 -6.63 15.09
CA GLN A 185 6.59 -7.99 14.93
C GLN A 185 7.60 -8.07 13.78
N ASP A 186 8.37 -9.13 13.74
CA ASP A 186 9.26 -9.47 12.63
C ASP A 186 8.46 -10.13 11.49
N LEU A 187 8.25 -9.39 10.39
CA LEU A 187 7.47 -9.85 9.24
C LEU A 187 8.20 -10.90 8.38
N THR A 188 9.51 -11.08 8.55
CA THR A 188 10.26 -12.17 7.89
C THR A 188 9.85 -13.55 8.39
N LYS A 189 9.18 -13.62 9.56
CA LYS A 189 8.62 -14.87 10.09
C LYS A 189 7.37 -15.34 9.35
N VAL A 190 6.76 -14.50 8.52
CA VAL A 190 5.64 -14.91 7.65
C VAL A 190 6.19 -15.67 6.45
N PRO A 191 5.86 -16.97 6.28
CA PRO A 191 6.45 -17.79 5.24
C PRO A 191 6.24 -17.23 3.83
N GLY A 192 7.32 -17.09 3.06
CA GLY A 192 7.30 -16.61 1.66
C GLY A 192 7.09 -15.12 1.49
N PHE A 193 6.83 -14.35 2.55
CA PHE A 193 6.49 -12.93 2.43
C PHE A 193 7.69 -12.08 2.02
N GLU A 194 8.87 -12.35 2.55
CA GLU A 194 10.08 -11.62 2.20
C GLU A 194 10.43 -11.81 0.71
N GLU A 195 10.46 -13.04 0.23
CA GLU A 195 10.75 -13.36 -1.16
C GLU A 195 9.73 -12.75 -2.12
N ALA A 196 8.43 -12.83 -1.77
CA ALA A 196 7.36 -12.23 -2.56
C ALA A 196 7.46 -10.71 -2.61
N THR A 197 7.84 -10.07 -1.50
CA THR A 197 8.04 -8.63 -1.42
C THR A 197 9.25 -8.19 -2.25
N ILE A 198 10.38 -8.90 -2.18
CA ILE A 198 11.57 -8.65 -3.00
C ILE A 198 11.22 -8.74 -4.49
N LYS A 199 10.51 -9.81 -4.89
CA LYS A 199 10.08 -9.99 -6.28
C LYS A 199 9.20 -8.83 -6.75
N ASN A 200 8.19 -8.45 -5.98
CA ASN A 200 7.26 -7.38 -6.32
C ASN A 200 7.96 -6.02 -6.38
N LEU A 201 8.84 -5.71 -5.43
CA LEU A 201 9.60 -4.46 -5.42
C LEU A 201 10.52 -4.37 -6.64
N SER A 202 11.19 -5.46 -7.00
CA SER A 202 12.02 -5.52 -8.20
C SER A 202 11.21 -5.27 -9.48
N LEU A 203 9.97 -5.81 -9.57
CA LEU A 203 9.07 -5.55 -10.68
C LEU A 203 8.66 -4.07 -10.76
N ILE A 204 8.37 -3.44 -9.63
CA ILE A 204 8.04 -2.01 -9.57
C ILE A 204 9.20 -1.14 -10.07
N HIS A 205 10.44 -1.48 -9.74
CA HIS A 205 11.63 -0.73 -10.17
C HIS A 205 11.99 -0.93 -11.65
N ILE A 206 11.69 -2.10 -12.24
CA ILE A 206 12.02 -2.43 -13.65
C ILE A 206 10.97 -1.89 -14.62
N SER A 207 9.70 -1.91 -14.24
CA SER A 207 8.61 -1.48 -15.11
C SER A 207 8.42 0.03 -15.08
N GLU A 208 8.92 0.71 -16.12
CA GLU A 208 8.37 2.02 -16.47
C GLU A 208 7.03 1.85 -17.21
N PRO A 209 6.02 2.54 -16.77
CA PRO A 209 5.50 2.79 -15.46
C PRO A 209 4.69 1.59 -14.95
N THR A 210 4.68 1.39 -13.68
CA THR A 210 4.11 0.37 -12.79
C THR A 210 2.72 -0.23 -13.13
N ARG A 211 2.12 0.07 -14.27
CA ARG A 211 0.84 -0.49 -14.73
C ARG A 211 0.87 -2.02 -14.86
N LEU A 212 2.01 -2.58 -15.27
CA LEU A 212 2.18 -4.03 -15.44
C LEU A 212 2.39 -4.77 -14.11
N ALA A 213 3.01 -4.14 -13.11
CA ALA A 213 3.27 -4.76 -11.81
C ALA A 213 1.99 -4.98 -10.98
N LEU A 214 0.94 -4.18 -11.21
CA LEU A 214 -0.35 -4.32 -10.53
C LEU A 214 -1.23 -5.47 -11.09
N ILE A 215 -0.85 -6.07 -12.22
CA ILE A 215 -1.64 -7.09 -12.92
C ILE A 215 -1.08 -8.51 -12.71
N SER A 216 0.19 -8.64 -12.33
CA SER A 216 0.87 -9.92 -12.09
C SER A 216 0.52 -10.48 -10.72
#